data_1fe69b0ea2ec476af3fbf7cbc46f26d0
#
_entry.id   1fe69b0ea2ec476af3fbf7cbc46f26d0
#
_cell.length_a   1.000
_cell.length_b   1.000
_cell.length_c   1.000
_cell.angle_alpha   90.00
_cell.angle_beta   90.00
_cell.angle_gamma   90.00
#
_symmetry.space_group_name_H-M   'P 1'
#
loop_
_entity.id
_entity.type
_entity.pdbx_description
1 polymer ?
#
loop_
_entity_poly.entity_id
_entity_poly.type
_entity_poly.pdbx_seq_one_letter_code
_entity_poly.pdbx_strand_id
1 'polypeptide(L)'
;MSVVGNPASPVLGDGLVTRAIKVTPRDVVLVRALLEAREGLGLMFAEHGGDLILASPTCLARDLDDFLDDLAEEISFVRVE
;
A
#
# COMPACT_ATOMS: atom_id res chain seq x y z
N MET A 1 14.14 -25.42 3.90
CA MET A 1 13.49 -25.03 3.61
C MET A 1 13.08 -24.63 3.44
N SER A 2 13.51 -24.60 3.62
CA SER A 2 12.80 -23.99 3.37
C SER A 2 12.50 -23.54 3.05
N VAL A 3 12.92 -23.71 3.33
CA VAL A 3 12.30 -23.12 2.97
C VAL A 3 11.98 -22.72 2.71
N VAL A 4 12.35 -22.91 2.90
CA VAL A 4 11.78 -22.33 2.62
C VAL A 4 11.45 -21.82 2.51
N GLY A 5 11.69 -21.83 2.70
CA GLY A 5 11.11 -21.15 2.58
C GLY A 5 11.15 -20.58 2.43
N ASN A 6 11.44 -20.75 2.46
CA ASN A 6 11.27 -20.08 2.28
C ASN A 6 11.33 -19.50 1.95
N PRO A 7 11.55 -19.51 1.89
CA PRO A 7 11.52 -18.76 1.68
C PRO A 7 11.31 -18.16 1.53
N ALA A 8 11.40 -18.02 1.56
CA ALA A 8 11.05 -17.19 1.46
C ALA A 8 10.94 -16.61 1.55
N SER A 9 11.18 -16.58 1.78
CA SER A 9 11.00 -15.90 1.92
C SER A 9 10.95 -15.39 2.00
N PRO A 10 10.91 -15.15 2.06
CA PRO A 10 11.00 -14.53 2.18
C PRO A 10 10.95 -13.77 2.18
N VAL A 11 11.60 -13.84 2.45
CA VAL A 11 11.32 -12.87 2.41
C VAL A 11 10.33 -12.30 2.24
N LEU A 12 9.83 -12.82 2.26
CA LEU A 12 8.78 -12.38 2.17
C LEU A 12 7.93 -12.30 3.24
N GLY A 13 7.74 -13.20 3.94
CA GLY A 13 6.78 -13.33 4.90
C GLY A 13 6.71 -12.25 5.87
N ASP A 14 7.72 -12.01 6.53
CA ASP A 14 7.72 -10.95 7.49
C ASP A 14 8.07 -9.65 6.82
N GLY A 15 7.95 -9.60 5.55
CA GLY A 15 8.42 -8.48 4.78
C GLY A 15 7.35 -7.52 4.30
N LEU A 16 6.18 -7.51 4.91
CA LEU A 16 5.12 -6.61 4.46
C LEU A 16 4.71 -5.63 5.55
N VAL A 17 4.49 -4.39 5.13
CA VAL A 17 3.85 -3.39 5.97
C VAL A 17 2.56 -2.99 5.28
N THR A 18 1.57 -2.62 6.05
CA THR A 18 0.29 -2.20 5.49
C THR A 18 -0.10 -0.85 6.06
N ARG A 19 -0.89 -0.12 5.26
CA ARG A 19 -1.47 1.14 5.69
C ARG A 19 -2.92 1.16 5.24
N ALA A 20 -3.81 1.46 6.17
CA ALA A 20 -5.23 1.54 5.85
C ALA A 20 -5.62 3.00 5.74
N ILE A 21 -6.34 3.35 4.67
CA ILE A 21 -6.82 4.70 4.48
C ILE A 21 -8.26 4.65 4.02
N LYS A 22 -8.96 5.77 4.21
CA LYS A 22 -10.32 5.91 3.75
C LYS A 22 -10.41 7.12 2.84
N VAL A 23 -10.84 6.88 1.60
CA VAL A 23 -10.97 7.94 0.60
C VAL A 23 -12.40 8.00 0.12
N THR A 24 -12.74 9.07 -0.59
CA THR A 24 -14.01 9.14 -1.29
C THR A 24 -14.01 8.03 -2.35
N PRO A 25 -15.12 7.27 -2.49
CA PRO A 25 -15.14 6.16 -3.43
C PRO A 25 -14.68 6.52 -4.85
N ARG A 26 -15.02 7.72 -5.32
CA ARG A 26 -14.60 8.12 -6.67
C ARG A 26 -13.10 8.31 -6.79
N ASP A 27 -12.41 8.47 -5.68
CA ASP A 27 -10.96 8.67 -5.71
C ASP A 27 -10.19 7.35 -5.71
N VAL A 28 -10.88 6.22 -5.57
CA VAL A 28 -10.21 4.91 -5.55
C VAL A 28 -9.42 4.68 -6.82
N VAL A 29 -10.00 5.03 -7.97
CA VAL A 29 -9.32 4.83 -9.25
C VAL A 29 -8.05 5.68 -9.32
N LEU A 30 -8.12 6.90 -8.81
CA LEU A 30 -6.96 7.78 -8.80
C LEU A 30 -5.86 7.21 -7.92
N VAL A 31 -6.22 6.73 -6.72
CA VAL A 31 -5.21 6.15 -5.82
C VAL A 31 -4.55 4.96 -6.48
N ARG A 32 -5.34 4.09 -7.13
CA ARG A 32 -4.79 2.94 -7.82
C ARG A 32 -3.82 3.38 -8.91
N ALA A 33 -4.21 4.35 -9.72
CA ALA A 33 -3.36 4.81 -10.82
C ALA A 33 -2.06 5.40 -10.31
N LEU A 34 -2.13 6.18 -9.24
CA LEU A 34 -0.93 6.80 -8.68
C LEU A 34 0.00 5.76 -8.07
N LEU A 35 -0.58 4.76 -7.41
CA LEU A 35 0.24 3.70 -6.82
C LEU A 35 0.90 2.87 -7.91
N GLU A 36 0.16 2.55 -8.96
CA GLU A 36 0.72 1.76 -10.05
C GLU A 36 1.82 2.50 -10.79
N ALA A 37 1.76 3.83 -10.79
CA ALA A 37 2.81 4.63 -11.41
C ALA A 37 4.11 4.55 -10.61
N ARG A 38 4.06 4.11 -9.36
CA ARG A 38 5.24 3.87 -8.53
C ARG A 38 5.60 2.41 -8.64
N GLU A 39 6.26 2.03 -9.71
CA GLU A 39 6.59 0.64 -9.99
C GLU A 39 7.23 -0.04 -8.79
N GLY A 40 6.66 -1.19 -8.42
CA GLY A 40 7.24 -1.99 -7.37
C GLY A 40 7.00 -1.49 -5.97
N LEU A 41 6.25 -0.38 -5.81
CA LEU A 41 6.03 0.15 -4.47
C LEU A 41 5.12 -0.75 -3.65
N GLY A 42 4.02 -1.21 -4.23
CA GLY A 42 3.13 -2.05 -3.44
C GLY A 42 1.83 -2.39 -4.13
N LEU A 43 0.92 -2.92 -3.36
CA LEU A 43 -0.39 -3.36 -3.83
C LEU A 43 -1.48 -2.62 -3.09
N MET A 44 -2.64 -2.52 -3.72
CA MET A 44 -3.79 -1.89 -3.11
C MET A 44 -4.95 -2.88 -3.09
N PHE A 45 -5.61 -2.98 -1.95
CA PHE A 45 -6.81 -3.79 -1.80
C PHE A 45 -7.96 -2.88 -1.41
N ALA A 46 -9.04 -2.92 -2.19
CA ALA A 46 -10.23 -2.14 -1.89
C ALA A 46 -11.24 -3.05 -1.22
N GLU A 47 -11.79 -2.63 -0.10
CA GLU A 47 -12.72 -3.47 0.64
C GLU A 47 -14.16 -2.97 0.55
N HIS A 48 -14.44 -1.79 1.08
CA HIS A 48 -15.78 -1.26 1.07
C HIS A 48 -15.74 0.18 0.58
N GLY A 49 -16.19 0.39 -0.66
CA GLY A 49 -16.21 1.74 -1.19
C GLY A 49 -14.83 2.35 -1.13
N GLY A 50 -14.63 3.31 -0.24
CA GLY A 50 -13.37 4.00 -0.13
C GLY A 50 -12.39 3.43 0.88
N ASP A 51 -12.66 2.26 1.45
CA ASP A 51 -11.75 1.64 2.41
C ASP A 51 -10.66 0.90 1.66
N LEU A 52 -9.43 1.39 1.79
CA LEU A 52 -8.30 0.84 1.05
C LEU A 52 -7.20 0.38 1.99
N ILE A 53 -6.55 -0.70 1.62
CA ILE A 53 -5.37 -1.18 2.32
C ILE A 53 -4.22 -1.20 1.32
N LEU A 54 -3.16 -0.51 1.65
CA LEU A 54 -1.96 -0.48 0.83
C LEU A 54 -0.92 -1.34 1.50
N ALA A 55 -0.29 -2.22 0.73
CA ALA A 55 0.71 -3.14 1.26
C ALA A 55 1.99 -2.98 0.47
N SER A 56 3.11 -2.99 1.17
CA SER A 56 4.41 -2.76 0.56
C SER A 56 5.45 -3.61 1.29
N PRO A 57 6.54 -3.99 0.61
CA PRO A 57 7.63 -4.65 1.32
C PRO A 57 8.14 -3.77 2.44
N THR A 58 8.57 -4.38 3.53
CA THR A 58 9.06 -3.63 4.68
C THR A 58 10.18 -2.66 4.29
N CYS A 59 11.05 -3.05 3.39
CA CYS A 59 12.15 -2.18 2.98
C CYS A 59 11.67 -0.93 2.26
N LEU A 60 10.43 -0.91 1.82
CA LEU A 60 9.85 0.25 1.15
C LEU A 60 8.84 0.99 2.03
N ALA A 61 8.87 0.72 3.35
CA ALA A 61 7.90 1.35 4.25
C ALA A 61 7.96 2.87 4.18
N ARG A 62 9.17 3.41 4.12
CA ARG A 62 9.32 4.87 4.03
C ARG A 62 8.76 5.38 2.71
N ASP A 63 9.03 4.65 1.63
CA ASP A 63 8.53 5.06 0.32
C ASP A 63 7.01 5.04 0.30
N LEU A 64 6.41 4.07 1.00
CA LEU A 64 4.97 4.01 1.10
C LEU A 64 4.42 5.22 1.85
N ASP A 65 5.06 5.60 2.94
CA ASP A 65 4.62 6.77 3.69
C ASP A 65 4.82 8.05 2.89
N ASP A 66 5.91 8.14 2.12
CA ASP A 66 6.13 9.27 1.24
C ASP A 66 5.04 9.34 0.18
N PHE A 67 4.64 8.18 -0.33
CA PHE A 67 3.54 8.12 -1.28
C PHE A 67 2.25 8.68 -0.67
N LEU A 68 1.98 8.32 0.59
CA LEU A 68 0.78 8.81 1.25
C LEU A 68 0.86 10.32 1.49
N ASP A 69 2.05 10.84 1.79
CA ASP A 69 2.21 12.28 1.96
C ASP A 69 1.94 13.00 0.65
N ASP A 70 2.45 12.45 -0.46
CA ASP A 70 2.20 13.05 -1.77
C ASP A 70 0.73 12.95 -2.13
N LEU A 71 0.10 11.82 -1.80
CA LEU A 71 -1.31 11.62 -2.09
C LEU A 71 -2.17 12.64 -1.37
N ALA A 72 -1.76 13.02 -0.16
CA ALA A 72 -2.52 13.97 0.63
C ALA A 72 -2.56 15.35 -0.03
N GLU A 73 -1.66 15.61 -0.96
CA GLU A 73 -1.67 16.86 -1.70
C GLU A 73 -2.61 16.81 -2.90
N GLU A 74 -3.01 15.61 -3.28
CA GLU A 74 -3.89 15.43 -4.43
C GLU A 74 -5.34 15.25 -4.03
N ILE A 75 -5.59 14.54 -2.95
CA ILE A 75 -6.95 14.25 -2.48
C ILE A 75 -6.97 14.32 -0.96
N SER A 76 -8.19 14.40 -0.45
CA SER A 76 -8.41 14.34 1.00
C SER A 76 -8.67 12.89 1.37
N PHE A 77 -8.01 12.42 2.42
CA PHE A 77 -8.27 11.07 2.93
C PHE A 77 -7.91 11.01 4.40
N VAL A 78 -8.35 9.94 5.04
CA VAL A 78 -8.10 9.72 6.46
C VAL A 78 -7.28 8.44 6.60
N ARG A 79 -6.22 8.48 7.39
CA ARG A 79 -5.49 7.27 7.72
C ARG A 79 -6.25 6.56 8.84
N VAL A 80 -6.40 5.25 8.68
CA VAL A 80 -7.08 4.42 9.68
C VAL A 80 -6.02 3.57 10.35
N GLU A 81 -5.92 3.70 11.67
CA GLU A 81 -4.91 2.95 12.41
C GLU A 81 -5.50 1.80 13.19
#